data_bb07ba662c4cbb124ffb810bde00d8e5
#
_entry.id   bb07ba662c4cbb124ffb810bde00d8e5
#
_cell.length_a   1.000
_cell.length_b   1.000
_cell.length_c   1.000
_cell.angle_alpha   90.00
_cell.angle_beta   90.00
_cell.angle_gamma   90.00
#
_symmetry.space_group_name_H-M   'P 1'
#
loop_
_entity.id
_entity.type
_entity.pdbx_description
1 polymer ?
#
loop_
_entity_poly.entity_id
_entity_poly.type
_entity_poly.pdbx_seq_one_letter_code
_entity_poly.pdbx_strand_id
1 'polypeptide(L)'
;HTLPLILENDVMAATAEPVNVLGEKLEVCGTDPETGFYRDGCCNTGPDDLGAHVVCAVVTDDFLEYSSAQGNDLSTPRPEFGFPGLKEGDSWCLCASRWQEAFEADSAPRVKLRATHRSALKYSKLEDLKRHSVDLS
;
A
#
# COMPACT_ATOMS: atom_id res chain seq x y z
N HIS A 1 11.39 22.11 27.45
CA HIS A 1 11.05 22.29 27.19
C HIS A 1 10.57 22.29 26.92
N THR A 2 10.50 22.32 26.94
CA THR A 2 9.97 22.56 26.55
C THR A 2 9.51 22.54 26.04
N LEU A 3 9.51 22.71 25.76
CA LEU A 3 9.11 22.87 25.07
C LEU A 3 8.75 22.72 24.50
N PRO A 4 8.86 22.77 24.58
CA PRO A 4 8.43 22.67 23.85
C PRO A 4 8.24 22.13 23.27
N LEU A 5 8.53 22.05 23.17
CA LEU A 5 8.33 21.71 22.67
C LEU A 5 7.70 21.25 22.27
N ILE A 6 7.44 21.50 22.26
CA ILE A 6 6.78 21.12 21.79
C ILE A 6 6.20 21.31 21.07
N LEU A 7 5.73 21.93 21.34
CA LEU A 7 5.41 22.19 20.33
C LEU A 7 5.76 21.92 19.31
N GLU A 8 6.14 21.96 19.48
CA GLU A 8 6.83 21.57 18.31
C GLU A 8 6.65 20.10 17.97
N ASN A 9 6.15 19.37 18.87
CA ASN A 9 5.83 17.98 18.63
C ASN A 9 4.73 17.80 17.59
N ASP A 10 3.77 18.68 17.58
CA ASP A 10 2.74 18.61 16.55
C ASP A 10 3.32 18.88 15.18
N VAL A 11 4.25 19.80 15.11
CA VAL A 11 4.93 20.06 13.85
C VAL A 11 5.74 18.85 13.42
N MET A 12 6.41 18.22 14.37
CA MET A 12 7.18 17.02 14.08
C MET A 12 6.30 15.90 13.58
N ALA A 13 5.13 15.73 14.17
CA ALA A 13 4.20 14.70 13.70
C ALA A 13 3.76 14.96 12.26
N ALA A 14 3.55 16.23 11.89
CA ALA A 14 3.14 16.58 10.54
C ALA A 14 4.25 16.34 9.52
N THR A 15 5.51 16.39 9.96
CA THR A 15 6.67 16.22 9.08
C THR A 15 7.38 14.90 9.27
N ALA A 16 6.88 14.06 10.18
CA ALA A 16 7.50 12.78 10.46
C ALA A 16 7.46 11.89 9.23
N GLU A 17 8.51 11.14 9.04
CA GLU A 17 8.54 10.17 7.96
C GLU A 17 7.49 9.09 8.18
N PRO A 18 6.86 8.61 7.10
CA PRO A 18 5.89 7.54 7.22
C PRO A 18 6.54 6.25 7.73
N VAL A 19 5.77 5.47 8.44
CA VAL A 19 6.22 4.25 9.10
C VAL A 19 5.47 3.05 8.53
N ASN A 20 6.18 1.95 8.32
CA ASN A 20 5.56 0.73 7.82
C ASN A 20 4.92 -0.09 8.95
N VAL A 21 4.28 -1.20 8.58
CA VAL A 21 3.57 -2.05 9.54
C VAL A 21 4.48 -2.71 10.57
N LEU A 22 5.80 -2.67 10.35
CA LEU A 22 6.78 -3.22 11.29
C LEU A 22 7.32 -2.16 12.23
N GLY A 23 6.86 -0.91 12.10
CA GLY A 23 7.32 0.18 12.94
C GLY A 23 8.61 0.82 12.48
N GLU A 24 9.04 0.53 11.26
CA GLU A 24 10.26 1.07 10.67
C GLU A 24 9.92 2.08 9.59
N LYS A 25 10.94 2.78 9.07
CA LYS A 25 10.74 3.72 7.97
C LYS A 25 10.11 3.02 6.77
N LEU A 26 9.11 3.66 6.18
CA LEU A 26 8.43 3.11 5.00
C LEU A 26 9.39 3.08 3.80
N GLU A 27 9.52 1.90 3.18
CA GLU A 27 10.36 1.73 2.00
C GLU A 27 9.57 1.96 0.72
N VAL A 28 10.27 2.14 -0.38
CA VAL A 28 9.66 2.29 -1.70
C VAL A 28 8.99 0.99 -2.12
N CYS A 29 7.76 1.09 -2.60
CA CYS A 29 7.02 -0.08 -3.10
C CYS A 29 7.42 -0.41 -4.53
N GLY A 30 7.42 0.59 -5.41
CA GLY A 30 7.80 0.37 -6.80
C GLY A 30 7.76 1.64 -7.62
N THR A 31 8.60 1.68 -8.65
CA THR A 31 8.69 2.83 -9.55
C THR A 31 8.44 2.48 -11.00
N ASP A 32 8.22 1.21 -11.32
CA ASP A 32 7.96 0.75 -12.70
C ASP A 32 6.89 -0.34 -12.67
N PRO A 33 5.61 0.02 -12.74
CA PRO A 33 5.09 1.39 -12.86
C PRO A 33 5.24 2.14 -11.55
N GLU A 34 5.34 3.45 -11.65
CA GLU A 34 5.39 4.29 -10.46
C GLU A 34 4.03 4.24 -9.77
N THR A 35 4.02 3.87 -8.51
CA THR A 35 2.79 3.60 -7.78
C THR A 35 2.64 4.53 -6.58
N GLY A 36 1.51 4.40 -5.87
CA GLY A 36 1.20 5.21 -4.71
C GLY A 36 0.21 6.31 -5.02
N PHE A 37 -0.52 6.74 -3.97
CA PHE A 37 -1.49 7.83 -4.13
C PHE A 37 -0.81 9.09 -4.68
N TYR A 38 0.42 9.36 -4.24
CA TYR A 38 1.19 10.52 -4.69
C TYR A 38 2.06 10.23 -5.91
N ARG A 39 2.02 9.01 -6.42
CA ARG A 39 2.79 8.56 -7.59
C ARG A 39 4.30 8.78 -7.41
N ASP A 40 4.80 8.56 -6.22
CA ASP A 40 6.22 8.68 -5.89
C ASP A 40 6.87 7.33 -5.58
N GLY A 41 6.16 6.24 -5.84
CA GLY A 41 6.66 4.89 -5.60
C GLY A 41 6.44 4.39 -4.19
N CYS A 42 5.94 5.23 -3.29
CA CYS A 42 5.73 4.88 -1.88
C CYS A 42 4.25 4.78 -1.56
N CYS A 43 3.88 3.79 -0.74
CA CYS A 43 2.49 3.61 -0.31
C CYS A 43 2.18 4.51 0.88
N ASN A 44 2.47 5.79 0.72
CA ASN A 44 2.15 6.79 1.73
C ASN A 44 0.71 7.25 1.55
N THR A 45 0.16 7.90 2.56
CA THR A 45 -1.25 8.29 2.55
C THR A 45 -1.41 9.65 3.23
N GLY A 46 -2.59 10.23 3.06
CA GLY A 46 -2.95 11.49 3.65
C GLY A 46 -4.45 11.66 3.68
N PRO A 47 -4.96 12.80 4.18
CA PRO A 47 -6.40 12.99 4.35
C PRO A 47 -7.20 12.87 3.06
N ASP A 48 -6.57 13.15 1.91
CA ASP A 48 -7.26 13.09 0.62
C ASP A 48 -7.27 11.70 0.01
N ASP A 49 -6.54 10.76 0.58
CA ASP A 49 -6.47 9.39 0.08
C ASP A 49 -7.59 8.55 0.71
N LEU A 50 -8.81 8.74 0.20
CA LEU A 50 -9.98 8.06 0.74
C LEU A 50 -9.93 6.55 0.55
N GLY A 51 -9.21 6.09 -0.46
CA GLY A 51 -9.07 4.67 -0.72
C GLY A 51 -8.00 3.99 0.11
N ALA A 52 -7.21 4.78 0.86
CA ALA A 52 -6.11 4.27 1.68
C ALA A 52 -5.21 3.31 0.89
N HIS A 53 -4.53 3.84 -0.12
CA HIS A 53 -3.66 3.05 -1.01
C HIS A 53 -2.33 2.76 -0.31
N VAL A 54 -2.39 1.92 0.71
CA VAL A 54 -1.28 1.77 1.66
C VAL A 54 -0.65 0.38 1.70
N VAL A 55 -1.22 -0.61 1.01
CA VAL A 55 -0.65 -1.96 0.97
C VAL A 55 0.22 -2.11 -0.26
N CYS A 56 1.52 -2.35 -0.05
CA CYS A 56 2.40 -2.63 -1.18
C CYS A 56 2.21 -4.08 -1.59
N ALA A 57 1.47 -4.28 -2.67
CA ALA A 57 1.13 -5.60 -3.17
C ALA A 57 2.06 -5.98 -4.32
N VAL A 58 2.50 -7.23 -4.33
CA VAL A 58 3.12 -7.83 -5.50
C VAL A 58 2.01 -8.65 -6.14
N VAL A 59 1.47 -8.17 -7.25
CA VAL A 59 0.24 -8.72 -7.80
C VAL A 59 0.49 -10.06 -8.48
N THR A 60 -0.56 -10.89 -8.48
CA THR A 60 -0.58 -12.19 -9.14
C THR A 60 -1.71 -12.18 -10.16
N ASP A 61 -1.62 -13.06 -11.15
CA ASP A 61 -2.70 -13.18 -12.14
C ASP A 61 -4.02 -13.50 -11.46
N ASP A 62 -4.00 -14.35 -10.45
CA ASP A 62 -5.20 -14.73 -9.70
C ASP A 62 -5.84 -13.52 -9.05
N PHE A 63 -5.02 -12.68 -8.39
CA PHE A 63 -5.54 -11.47 -7.78
C PHE A 63 -6.07 -10.49 -8.82
N LEU A 64 -5.34 -10.31 -9.93
CA LEU A 64 -5.76 -9.37 -10.98
C LEU A 64 -7.11 -9.75 -11.57
N GLU A 65 -7.31 -11.05 -11.78
CA GLU A 65 -8.58 -11.56 -12.29
C GLU A 65 -9.70 -11.34 -11.27
N TYR A 66 -9.44 -11.67 -10.01
CA TYR A 66 -10.41 -11.46 -8.94
C TYR A 66 -10.78 -9.97 -8.83
N SER A 67 -9.77 -9.11 -8.82
CA SER A 67 -9.97 -7.67 -8.67
C SER A 67 -10.82 -7.10 -9.79
N SER A 68 -10.55 -7.53 -11.03
CA SER A 68 -11.33 -7.09 -12.19
C SER A 68 -12.79 -7.52 -12.05
N ALA A 69 -13.03 -8.76 -11.60
CA ALA A 69 -14.38 -9.27 -11.41
C ALA A 69 -15.13 -8.49 -10.32
N GLN A 70 -14.41 -7.91 -9.37
CA GLN A 70 -15.00 -7.12 -8.29
C GLN A 70 -15.11 -5.63 -8.65
N GLY A 71 -14.87 -5.28 -9.92
CA GLY A 71 -15.05 -3.92 -10.38
C GLY A 71 -13.81 -3.03 -10.27
N ASN A 72 -12.67 -3.60 -9.89
CA ASN A 72 -11.41 -2.86 -9.79
C ASN A 72 -10.41 -3.43 -10.78
N ASP A 73 -10.57 -3.06 -12.05
CA ASP A 73 -9.71 -3.56 -13.12
C ASP A 73 -8.36 -2.86 -13.09
N LEU A 74 -7.33 -3.60 -12.73
CA LEU A 74 -5.96 -3.10 -12.67
C LEU A 74 -5.11 -3.58 -13.84
N SER A 75 -5.68 -4.39 -14.73
CA SER A 75 -4.93 -4.98 -15.83
C SER A 75 -5.01 -4.20 -17.12
N THR A 76 -6.08 -3.43 -17.31
CA THR A 76 -6.30 -2.68 -18.55
C THR A 76 -5.50 -1.38 -18.53
N PRO A 77 -4.66 -1.12 -19.54
CA PRO A 77 -3.95 0.16 -19.60
C PRO A 77 -4.90 1.34 -19.66
N ARG A 78 -4.52 2.42 -19.00
CA ARG A 78 -5.24 3.71 -19.02
C ARG A 78 -4.24 4.80 -19.36
N PRO A 79 -3.92 4.96 -20.67
CA PRO A 79 -2.90 5.94 -21.10
C PRO A 79 -3.22 7.37 -20.67
N GLU A 80 -4.51 7.71 -20.58
CA GLU A 80 -4.93 9.05 -20.17
C GLU A 80 -4.51 9.39 -18.74
N PHE A 81 -4.23 8.37 -17.93
CA PHE A 81 -3.73 8.54 -16.57
C PHE A 81 -2.28 8.11 -16.42
N GLY A 82 -1.61 7.80 -17.52
CA GLY A 82 -0.24 7.30 -17.46
C GLY A 82 -0.13 5.94 -16.81
N PHE A 83 -1.20 5.16 -16.82
CA PHE A 83 -1.25 3.84 -16.18
C PHE A 83 -1.09 2.74 -17.23
N PRO A 84 -0.01 1.94 -17.16
CA PRO A 84 0.28 0.93 -18.19
C PRO A 84 -0.48 -0.38 -18.00
N GLY A 85 -1.26 -0.53 -16.94
CA GLY A 85 -1.85 -1.82 -16.57
C GLY A 85 -0.85 -2.67 -15.81
N LEU A 86 -1.35 -3.48 -14.90
CA LEU A 86 -0.49 -4.36 -14.08
C LEU A 86 -0.48 -5.76 -14.65
N LYS A 87 0.64 -6.44 -14.44
CA LYS A 87 0.81 -7.84 -14.77
C LYS A 87 1.49 -8.54 -13.61
N GLU A 88 1.45 -9.85 -13.60
CA GLU A 88 2.01 -10.62 -12.48
C GLU A 88 3.44 -10.18 -12.17
N GLY A 89 3.70 -9.99 -10.90
CA GLY A 89 5.01 -9.57 -10.41
C GLY A 89 5.17 -8.08 -10.22
N ASP A 90 4.25 -7.28 -10.76
CA ASP A 90 4.31 -5.83 -10.58
C ASP A 90 3.97 -5.45 -9.14
N SER A 91 4.60 -4.38 -8.65
CA SER A 91 4.30 -3.83 -7.33
C SER A 91 3.33 -2.69 -7.46
N TRP A 92 2.36 -2.63 -6.54
CA TRP A 92 1.32 -1.62 -6.59
C TRP A 92 0.85 -1.27 -5.19
N CYS A 93 0.63 0.01 -4.93
CA CYS A 93 0.05 0.45 -3.67
C CYS A 93 -1.46 0.28 -3.75
N LEU A 94 -1.93 -0.81 -3.20
CA LEU A 94 -3.32 -1.25 -3.29
C LEU A 94 -4.14 -0.66 -2.15
N CYS A 95 -5.42 -0.37 -2.43
CA CYS A 95 -6.36 0.01 -1.37
C CYS A 95 -6.39 -1.07 -0.31
N ALA A 96 -6.26 -0.67 0.96
CA ALA A 96 -6.22 -1.64 2.05
C ALA A 96 -7.50 -2.47 2.12
N SER A 97 -8.66 -1.86 1.86
CA SER A 97 -9.92 -2.58 1.85
C SER A 97 -10.00 -3.60 0.70
N ARG A 98 -9.36 -3.29 -0.43
CA ARG A 98 -9.32 -4.22 -1.55
C ARG A 98 -8.43 -5.42 -1.24
N TRP A 99 -7.33 -5.18 -0.50
CA TRP A 99 -6.48 -6.29 -0.08
C TRP A 99 -7.24 -7.21 0.88
N GLN A 100 -7.94 -6.62 1.86
CA GLN A 100 -8.68 -7.41 2.84
C GLN A 100 -9.81 -8.20 2.17
N GLU A 101 -10.51 -7.58 1.23
CA GLU A 101 -11.56 -8.25 0.45
C GLU A 101 -10.99 -9.48 -0.26
N ALA A 102 -9.86 -9.31 -0.93
CA ALA A 102 -9.22 -10.41 -1.65
C ALA A 102 -8.72 -11.49 -0.69
N PHE A 103 -8.22 -11.07 0.49
CA PHE A 103 -7.77 -12.02 1.50
C PHE A 103 -8.92 -12.91 1.95
N GLU A 104 -10.09 -12.32 2.20
CA GLU A 104 -11.26 -13.07 2.63
C GLU A 104 -11.78 -14.00 1.54
N ALA A 105 -11.50 -13.69 0.29
CA ALA A 105 -11.86 -14.51 -0.85
C ALA A 105 -10.75 -15.48 -1.28
N ASP A 106 -9.67 -15.54 -0.49
CA ASP A 106 -8.53 -16.41 -0.74
C ASP A 106 -7.80 -16.11 -2.06
N SER A 107 -7.82 -14.84 -2.46
CA SER A 107 -7.18 -14.38 -3.70
C SER A 107 -6.23 -13.21 -3.47
N ALA A 108 -5.79 -12.99 -2.22
CA ALA A 108 -4.94 -11.86 -1.89
C ALA A 108 -3.58 -11.94 -2.59
N PRO A 109 -3.06 -10.80 -3.07
CA PRO A 109 -1.72 -10.76 -3.62
C PRO A 109 -0.68 -10.80 -2.50
N ARG A 110 0.57 -10.99 -2.87
CA ARG A 110 1.66 -10.96 -1.91
C ARG A 110 1.92 -9.54 -1.45
N VAL A 111 2.60 -9.40 -0.31
CA VAL A 111 2.78 -8.11 0.35
C VAL A 111 4.25 -7.88 0.66
N LYS A 112 4.73 -6.66 0.41
CA LYS A 112 6.02 -6.20 0.93
C LYS A 112 5.72 -5.43 2.20
N LEU A 113 5.95 -6.05 3.36
CA LEU A 113 5.62 -5.44 4.65
C LEU A 113 6.40 -4.15 4.88
N ARG A 114 7.66 -4.11 4.46
CA ARG A 114 8.50 -2.93 4.70
C ARG A 114 8.07 -1.73 3.87
N ALA A 115 7.27 -1.96 2.85
CA ALA A 115 6.75 -0.91 1.99
C ALA A 115 5.24 -0.70 2.17
N THR A 116 4.64 -1.32 3.20
CA THR A 116 3.21 -1.19 3.51
C THR A 116 3.07 -0.25 4.69
N HIS A 117 2.30 0.82 4.50
CA HIS A 117 2.11 1.85 5.53
C HIS A 117 1.38 1.27 6.74
N ARG A 118 1.76 1.75 7.93
CA ARG A 118 1.17 1.24 9.18
C ARG A 118 -0.34 1.40 9.26
N SER A 119 -0.91 2.36 8.55
CA SER A 119 -2.35 2.58 8.53
C SER A 119 -3.12 1.39 7.92
N ALA A 120 -2.43 0.49 7.20
CA ALA A 120 -3.06 -0.73 6.72
C ALA A 120 -3.61 -1.57 7.87
N LEU A 121 -3.05 -1.41 9.06
CA LEU A 121 -3.51 -2.16 10.24
C LEU A 121 -4.90 -1.74 10.71
N LYS A 122 -5.44 -0.66 10.18
CA LYS A 122 -6.84 -0.29 10.43
C LYS A 122 -7.81 -1.19 9.66
N TYR A 123 -7.33 -1.89 8.65
CA TYR A 123 -8.16 -2.69 7.74
C TYR A 123 -7.85 -4.18 7.83
N SER A 124 -6.60 -4.53 8.14
CA SER A 124 -6.14 -5.91 8.12
C SER A 124 -5.26 -6.19 9.32
N LYS A 125 -5.27 -7.44 9.77
CA LYS A 125 -4.41 -7.85 10.87
C LYS A 125 -3.00 -8.05 10.35
N LEU A 126 -2.01 -7.68 11.18
CA LEU A 126 -0.62 -7.86 10.80
C LEU A 126 -0.29 -9.32 10.50
N GLU A 127 -0.84 -10.26 11.27
CA GLU A 127 -0.58 -11.68 11.04
C GLU A 127 -1.08 -12.14 9.66
N ASP A 128 -2.18 -11.56 9.17
CA ASP A 128 -2.70 -11.90 7.86
C ASP A 128 -1.81 -11.37 6.76
N LEU A 129 -1.32 -10.14 6.93
CA LEU A 129 -0.35 -9.56 6.00
C LEU A 129 0.94 -10.37 5.97
N LYS A 130 1.40 -10.83 7.14
CA LYS A 130 2.61 -11.64 7.24
C LYS A 130 2.50 -12.96 6.49
N ARG A 131 1.32 -13.56 6.46
CA ARG A 131 1.12 -14.82 5.73
C ARG A 131 1.39 -14.68 4.24
N HIS A 132 1.23 -13.48 3.71
CA HIS A 132 1.42 -13.21 2.28
C HIS A 132 2.69 -12.42 2.01
N SER A 133 3.55 -12.27 3.01
CA SER A 133 4.75 -11.46 2.91
C SER A 133 5.81 -12.10 2.02
N VAL A 134 6.49 -11.26 1.23
CA VAL A 134 7.65 -11.70 0.43
C VAL A 134 8.96 -11.17 1.00
N ASP A 135 8.91 -10.25 1.97
CA ASP A 135 10.12 -9.60 2.50
C ASP A 135 10.32 -9.80 4.00
N LEU A 136 9.53 -10.66 4.61
CA LEU A 136 9.72 -11.05 5.99
C LEU A 136 10.32 -12.46 6.02
N SER A 137 11.51 -12.56 6.51
CA SER A 137 12.16 -13.87 6.62
C SER A 137 11.96 -14.51 7.99
#